data_fb0ea5044f5f68710463a46e680fa66e
#
_entry.id   fb0ea5044f5f68710463a46e680fa66e
#
_cell.length_a   1.000
_cell.length_b   1.000
_cell.length_c   1.000
_cell.angle_alpha   90.00
_cell.angle_beta   90.00
_cell.angle_gamma   90.00
#
_symmetry.space_group_name_H-M   'P 1'
#
loop_
_entity.id
_entity.type
_entity.pdbx_description
1 polymer ?
#
loop_
_entity_poly.entity_id
_entity_poly.type
_entity_poly.pdbx_seq_one_letter_code
_entity_poly.pdbx_strand_id
1 'polypeptide(L)'
;MSPLTTSEVSAPKVLDIQHDTDPAQDHGPAKHIPHIGHALLFFVIAWLSLSLCVLVVLAAAHLHTEEQIKAHQGLAMLGQAASYVLTLAVAWMLFPRLWDRTFSRGIEWNALAAKRWWYWIMLVGACVSGLAQFALRFVAEPKSSPLDQVLRTTHGAWLMTGFGVLLAPLTEEIAFRGFLLPALAIAYDWLAMERTPAGLQKWQSSSLHSRAALIFASIFSSIPFALMHAGQLQHAWGALGILYAVSLVLSFVRIRTNSVAAGVLMHATYNLTVFVVLFIGTDGYRHMEKFLH
;
A
#
# COMPACT_ATOMS: atom_id res chain seq x y z
N MET A 1 59.67 -24.65 20.80
CA MET A 1 59.07 -23.77 19.74
C MET A 1 57.77 -24.43 19.30
N SER A 2 56.64 -24.02 19.90
CA SER A 2 55.33 -24.48 19.50
C SER A 2 54.70 -23.46 18.53
N PRO A 3 54.03 -23.86 17.45
CA PRO A 3 53.40 -22.94 16.52
C PRO A 3 52.11 -22.37 17.10
N LEU A 4 51.93 -21.08 16.94
CA LEU A 4 50.76 -20.29 17.27
C LEU A 4 49.58 -20.74 16.40
N THR A 5 48.52 -21.17 17.04
CA THR A 5 47.19 -21.41 16.42
C THR A 5 46.55 -20.08 16.06
N THR A 6 46.34 -19.82 14.77
CA THR A 6 45.54 -18.72 14.26
C THR A 6 44.05 -18.99 14.56
N SER A 7 43.46 -18.14 15.39
CA SER A 7 42.01 -18.11 15.62
C SER A 7 41.31 -17.66 14.34
N GLU A 8 40.57 -18.56 13.71
CA GLU A 8 39.59 -18.22 12.66
C GLU A 8 38.52 -17.28 13.22
N VAL A 9 38.51 -16.06 12.74
CA VAL A 9 37.43 -15.12 12.97
C VAL A 9 36.22 -15.60 12.15
N SER A 10 35.26 -16.20 12.84
CA SER A 10 33.98 -16.62 12.28
C SER A 10 33.26 -15.42 11.67
N ALA A 11 33.04 -15.45 10.35
CA ALA A 11 32.22 -14.49 9.64
C ALA A 11 30.80 -14.45 10.23
N PRO A 12 30.13 -13.28 10.30
CA PRO A 12 28.78 -13.18 10.86
C PRO A 12 27.82 -14.04 10.02
N LYS A 13 27.13 -14.97 10.71
CA LYS A 13 26.08 -15.80 10.15
C LYS A 13 25.04 -14.90 9.48
N VAL A 14 25.04 -14.85 8.15
CA VAL A 14 23.90 -14.36 7.37
C VAL A 14 22.69 -15.14 7.86
N LEU A 15 21.69 -14.42 8.36
CA LEU A 15 20.43 -15.00 8.87
C LEU A 15 19.76 -15.70 7.69
N ASP A 16 19.96 -17.01 7.60
CA ASP A 16 19.27 -17.87 6.64
C ASP A 16 17.80 -17.93 7.09
N ILE A 17 16.97 -17.09 6.45
CA ILE A 17 15.52 -17.14 6.65
C ILE A 17 15.07 -18.40 5.90
N GLN A 18 15.14 -19.53 6.58
CA GLN A 18 14.48 -20.74 6.11
C GLN A 18 13.01 -20.40 5.85
N HIS A 19 12.63 -20.45 4.59
CA HIS A 19 11.23 -20.52 4.19
C HIS A 19 10.62 -21.74 4.89
N ASP A 20 9.75 -21.50 5.87
CA ASP A 20 8.82 -22.51 6.37
C ASP A 20 7.85 -22.82 5.21
N THR A 21 8.29 -23.64 4.30
CA THR A 21 7.48 -24.18 3.22
C THR A 21 6.67 -25.32 3.80
N ASP A 22 5.37 -25.12 3.90
CA ASP A 22 4.39 -26.17 4.15
C ASP A 22 4.62 -27.32 3.14
N PRO A 23 4.93 -28.58 3.59
CA PRO A 23 5.28 -29.68 2.69
C PRO A 23 4.12 -30.17 1.80
N ALA A 24 2.94 -29.58 1.88
CA ALA A 24 1.77 -29.92 1.05
C ALA A 24 1.60 -29.00 -0.17
N GLN A 25 2.62 -28.22 -0.58
CA GLN A 25 2.50 -27.36 -1.77
C GLN A 25 2.66 -28.18 -3.05
N ASP A 26 1.55 -28.29 -3.76
CA ASP A 26 1.48 -28.74 -5.14
C ASP A 26 2.51 -28.01 -6.01
N HIS A 27 3.56 -28.71 -6.44
CA HIS A 27 4.65 -28.19 -7.27
C HIS A 27 4.25 -28.07 -8.75
N GLY A 28 3.03 -27.62 -9.04
CA GLY A 28 2.67 -27.20 -10.38
C GLY A 28 3.58 -26.05 -10.86
N PRO A 29 3.66 -25.82 -12.20
CA PRO A 29 4.50 -24.77 -12.76
C PRO A 29 4.22 -23.43 -12.07
N ALA A 30 5.27 -22.67 -11.73
CA ALA A 30 5.15 -21.41 -11.01
C ALA A 30 4.20 -20.47 -11.77
N LYS A 31 3.03 -20.22 -11.18
CA LYS A 31 2.09 -19.25 -11.75
C LYS A 31 2.61 -17.85 -11.43
N HIS A 32 3.04 -17.13 -12.46
CA HIS A 32 3.46 -15.72 -12.33
C HIS A 32 2.22 -14.83 -12.20
N ILE A 33 1.71 -14.70 -10.97
CA ILE A 33 0.53 -13.91 -10.63
C ILE A 33 0.81 -13.06 -9.38
N PRO A 34 0.15 -11.88 -9.32
CA PRO A 34 -0.59 -11.22 -10.39
C PRO A 34 0.35 -10.60 -11.44
N HIS A 35 0.05 -10.76 -12.71
CA HIS A 35 0.77 -10.10 -13.82
C HIS A 35 0.08 -8.77 -14.22
N ILE A 36 0.66 -8.03 -15.18
CA ILE A 36 0.17 -6.71 -15.63
C ILE A 36 -1.33 -6.73 -16.00
N GLY A 37 -1.82 -7.75 -16.70
CA GLY A 37 -3.25 -7.84 -17.04
C GLY A 37 -4.15 -7.91 -15.79
N HIS A 38 -3.72 -8.61 -14.73
CA HIS A 38 -4.46 -8.66 -13.47
C HIS A 38 -4.42 -7.32 -12.73
N ALA A 39 -3.27 -6.63 -12.72
CA ALA A 39 -3.17 -5.31 -12.12
C ALA A 39 -4.05 -4.30 -12.85
N LEU A 40 -4.02 -4.27 -14.19
CA LEU A 40 -4.90 -3.41 -14.99
C LEU A 40 -6.38 -3.71 -14.71
N LEU A 41 -6.77 -4.98 -14.69
CA LEU A 41 -8.15 -5.38 -14.38
C LEU A 41 -8.57 -4.90 -12.98
N PHE A 42 -7.70 -5.04 -11.97
CA PHE A 42 -7.98 -4.54 -10.62
C PHE A 42 -8.21 -3.01 -10.61
N PHE A 43 -7.36 -2.24 -11.29
CA PHE A 43 -7.52 -0.78 -11.36
C PHE A 43 -8.75 -0.36 -12.17
N VAL A 44 -9.13 -1.11 -13.22
CA VAL A 44 -10.39 -0.89 -13.94
C VAL A 44 -11.60 -1.15 -13.03
N ILE A 45 -11.58 -2.25 -12.25
CA ILE A 45 -12.63 -2.54 -11.26
C ILE A 45 -12.71 -1.41 -10.23
N ALA A 46 -11.57 -0.93 -9.71
CA ALA A 46 -11.51 0.15 -8.75
C ALA A 46 -12.10 1.46 -9.31
N TRP A 47 -11.74 1.81 -10.55
CA TRP A 47 -12.26 2.98 -11.24
C TRP A 47 -13.77 2.90 -11.50
N LEU A 48 -14.26 1.75 -11.97
CA LEU A 48 -15.71 1.53 -12.20
C LEU A 48 -16.48 1.55 -10.87
N SER A 49 -15.95 0.94 -9.82
CA SER A 49 -16.55 0.96 -8.48
C SER A 49 -16.64 2.37 -7.93
N LEU A 50 -15.57 3.17 -8.09
CA LEU A 50 -15.54 4.57 -7.66
C LEU A 50 -16.58 5.39 -8.44
N SER A 51 -16.60 5.26 -9.77
CA SER A 51 -17.54 5.98 -10.63
C SER A 51 -19.00 5.64 -10.28
N LEU A 52 -19.29 4.35 -10.09
CA LEU A 52 -20.62 3.88 -9.71
C LEU A 52 -21.04 4.42 -8.33
N CYS A 53 -20.19 4.25 -7.31
CA CYS A 53 -20.53 4.65 -5.94
C CYS A 53 -20.70 6.17 -5.82
N VAL A 54 -19.83 6.95 -6.46
CA VAL A 54 -19.95 8.40 -6.49
C VAL A 54 -21.25 8.81 -7.20
N LEU A 55 -21.55 8.23 -8.36
CA LEU A 55 -22.81 8.53 -9.09
C LEU A 55 -24.05 8.21 -8.23
N VAL A 56 -24.07 7.06 -7.56
CA VAL A 56 -25.19 6.66 -6.67
C VAL A 56 -25.34 7.64 -5.51
N VAL A 57 -24.23 8.04 -4.86
CA VAL A 57 -24.26 8.99 -3.74
C VAL A 57 -24.77 10.36 -4.20
N LEU A 58 -24.27 10.88 -5.32
CA LEU A 58 -24.68 12.15 -5.86
C LEU A 58 -26.17 12.16 -6.26
N ALA A 59 -26.64 11.08 -6.91
CA ALA A 59 -28.03 10.92 -7.29
C ALA A 59 -28.96 10.81 -6.05
N ALA A 60 -28.58 10.01 -5.06
CA ALA A 60 -29.35 9.84 -3.83
C ALA A 60 -29.44 11.13 -2.98
N ALA A 61 -28.38 11.94 -3.00
CA ALA A 61 -28.32 13.21 -2.29
C ALA A 61 -28.84 14.40 -3.13
N HIS A 62 -29.31 14.17 -4.36
CA HIS A 62 -29.76 15.21 -5.30
C HIS A 62 -28.74 16.34 -5.53
N LEU A 63 -27.45 15.98 -5.55
CA LEU A 63 -26.34 16.92 -5.78
C LEU A 63 -26.03 16.98 -7.28
N HIS A 64 -26.28 18.14 -7.90
CA HIS A 64 -26.16 18.31 -9.36
C HIS A 64 -25.10 19.34 -9.78
N THR A 65 -24.59 20.12 -8.82
CA THR A 65 -23.60 21.17 -9.12
C THR A 65 -22.28 20.92 -8.38
N GLU A 66 -21.18 21.38 -8.95
CA GLU A 66 -19.86 21.29 -8.29
C GLU A 66 -19.82 21.98 -6.92
N GLU A 67 -20.52 23.09 -6.75
CA GLU A 67 -20.61 23.82 -5.48
C GLU A 67 -21.31 22.98 -4.41
N GLN A 68 -22.41 22.31 -4.77
CA GLN A 68 -23.10 21.38 -3.87
C GLN A 68 -22.21 20.21 -3.48
N ILE A 69 -21.47 19.63 -4.41
CA ILE A 69 -20.53 18.53 -4.15
C ILE A 69 -19.41 18.97 -3.21
N LYS A 70 -18.82 20.15 -3.46
CA LYS A 70 -17.79 20.74 -2.60
C LYS A 70 -18.31 21.03 -1.19
N ALA A 71 -19.58 21.43 -1.05
CA ALA A 71 -20.19 21.66 0.25
C ALA A 71 -20.46 20.35 1.05
N HIS A 72 -20.51 19.20 0.38
CA HIS A 72 -20.86 17.90 0.98
C HIS A 72 -19.72 16.87 0.89
N GLN A 73 -18.49 17.27 1.18
CA GLN A 73 -17.29 16.42 1.10
C GLN A 73 -17.40 15.10 1.90
N GLY A 74 -18.15 15.10 3.00
CA GLY A 74 -18.41 13.88 3.77
C GLY A 74 -19.18 12.81 2.98
N LEU A 75 -20.09 13.21 2.09
CA LEU A 75 -20.80 12.29 1.20
C LEU A 75 -19.87 11.73 0.11
N ALA A 76 -19.01 12.56 -0.45
CA ALA A 76 -17.99 12.10 -1.41
C ALA A 76 -17.07 11.05 -0.77
N MET A 77 -16.67 11.26 0.47
CA MET A 77 -15.87 10.31 1.23
C MET A 77 -16.61 9.00 1.51
N LEU A 78 -17.91 9.04 1.81
CA LEU A 78 -18.73 7.83 1.95
C LEU A 78 -18.81 7.06 0.63
N GLY A 79 -18.97 7.77 -0.49
CA GLY A 79 -18.90 7.18 -1.84
C GLY A 79 -17.55 6.50 -2.09
N GLN A 80 -16.46 7.13 -1.71
CA GLN A 80 -15.12 6.54 -1.81
C GLN A 80 -14.96 5.30 -0.92
N ALA A 81 -15.43 5.36 0.33
CA ALA A 81 -15.39 4.21 1.23
C ALA A 81 -16.20 3.03 0.68
N ALA A 82 -17.43 3.29 0.18
CA ALA A 82 -18.26 2.29 -0.47
C ALA A 82 -17.56 1.68 -1.70
N SER A 83 -16.89 2.50 -2.51
CA SER A 83 -16.15 2.03 -3.69
C SER A 83 -14.99 1.11 -3.32
N TYR A 84 -14.28 1.37 -2.23
CA TYR A 84 -13.21 0.51 -1.74
C TYR A 84 -13.74 -0.86 -1.31
N VAL A 85 -14.85 -0.88 -0.55
CA VAL A 85 -15.52 -2.12 -0.16
C VAL A 85 -16.00 -2.91 -1.40
N LEU A 86 -16.62 -2.23 -2.36
CA LEU A 86 -17.09 -2.85 -3.60
C LEU A 86 -15.92 -3.41 -4.42
N THR A 87 -14.86 -2.64 -4.58
CA THR A 87 -13.64 -3.08 -5.29
C THR A 87 -13.06 -4.34 -4.67
N LEU A 88 -12.90 -4.36 -3.34
CA LEU A 88 -12.36 -5.53 -2.63
C LEU A 88 -13.30 -6.73 -2.73
N ALA A 89 -14.62 -6.53 -2.64
CA ALA A 89 -15.60 -7.60 -2.77
C ALA A 89 -15.55 -8.23 -4.18
N VAL A 90 -15.56 -7.40 -5.23
CA VAL A 90 -15.45 -7.88 -6.62
C VAL A 90 -14.11 -8.58 -6.85
N ALA A 91 -13.00 -8.02 -6.37
CA ALA A 91 -11.68 -8.63 -6.49
C ALA A 91 -11.62 -9.99 -5.77
N TRP A 92 -12.15 -10.07 -4.55
CA TRP A 92 -12.22 -11.31 -3.78
C TRP A 92 -13.03 -12.42 -4.46
N MET A 93 -14.08 -12.05 -5.21
CA MET A 93 -14.90 -13.01 -5.94
C MET A 93 -14.29 -13.41 -7.29
N LEU A 94 -13.66 -12.48 -8.00
CA LEU A 94 -13.20 -12.66 -9.38
C LEU A 94 -11.83 -13.33 -9.46
N PHE A 95 -10.82 -12.80 -8.77
CA PHE A 95 -9.43 -13.24 -8.94
C PHE A 95 -9.16 -14.69 -8.54
N PRO A 96 -9.80 -15.27 -7.50
CA PRO A 96 -9.63 -16.71 -7.23
C PRO A 96 -10.01 -17.61 -8.41
N ARG A 97 -11.04 -17.22 -9.19
CA ARG A 97 -11.46 -17.96 -10.39
C ARG A 97 -10.47 -17.85 -11.54
N LEU A 98 -9.78 -16.70 -11.64
CA LEU A 98 -8.75 -16.47 -12.67
C LEU A 98 -7.42 -17.15 -12.31
N TRP A 99 -7.11 -17.22 -11.01
CA TRP A 99 -5.82 -17.71 -10.53
C TRP A 99 -5.79 -19.19 -10.18
N ASP A 100 -6.98 -19.80 -9.97
CA ASP A 100 -7.11 -21.14 -9.39
C ASP A 100 -6.39 -21.25 -8.02
N ARG A 101 -6.48 -20.18 -7.24
CA ARG A 101 -5.92 -20.00 -5.89
C ARG A 101 -6.80 -19.07 -5.10
N THR A 102 -6.75 -19.16 -3.75
CA THR A 102 -7.45 -18.20 -2.91
C THR A 102 -6.89 -16.78 -3.13
N PHE A 103 -7.73 -15.78 -2.99
CA PHE A 103 -7.33 -14.38 -3.14
C PHE A 103 -6.13 -14.01 -2.25
N SER A 104 -6.19 -14.40 -0.98
CA SER A 104 -5.11 -14.15 -0.01
C SER A 104 -3.77 -14.76 -0.42
N ARG A 105 -3.77 -15.98 -0.98
CA ARG A 105 -2.54 -16.61 -1.51
C ARG A 105 -2.06 -15.90 -2.77
N GLY A 106 -2.97 -15.49 -3.65
CA GLY A 106 -2.63 -14.81 -4.90
C GLY A 106 -1.95 -13.46 -4.71
N ILE A 107 -2.34 -12.70 -3.67
CA ILE A 107 -1.72 -11.41 -3.33
C ILE A 107 -0.61 -11.54 -2.28
N GLU A 108 -0.28 -12.75 -1.81
CA GLU A 108 0.67 -13.00 -0.72
C GLU A 108 0.30 -12.27 0.58
N TRP A 109 -0.92 -12.50 1.05
CA TRP A 109 -1.46 -11.98 2.32
C TRP A 109 -0.87 -12.69 3.55
N ASN A 110 0.38 -12.76 3.74
CA ASN A 110 1.00 -13.54 4.82
C ASN A 110 0.77 -12.90 6.22
N ALA A 111 -0.36 -13.22 6.85
CA ALA A 111 -0.72 -12.71 8.17
C ALA A 111 0.23 -13.20 9.29
N LEU A 112 0.81 -14.40 9.14
CA LEU A 112 1.76 -14.93 10.12
C LEU A 112 3.05 -14.14 10.15
N ALA A 113 3.56 -13.74 8.98
CA ALA A 113 4.72 -12.87 8.89
C ALA A 113 4.43 -11.48 9.50
N ALA A 114 3.27 -10.89 9.22
CA ALA A 114 2.85 -9.65 9.86
C ALA A 114 2.77 -9.78 11.39
N LYS A 115 2.17 -10.87 11.90
CA LYS A 115 2.09 -11.18 13.33
C LYS A 115 3.47 -11.39 13.96
N ARG A 116 4.39 -12.09 13.29
CA ARG A 116 5.75 -12.34 13.80
C ARG A 116 6.55 -11.05 13.99
N TRP A 117 6.40 -10.11 13.07
CA TRP A 117 7.17 -8.86 13.02
C TRP A 117 6.35 -7.62 13.43
N TRP A 118 5.14 -7.77 14.00
CA TRP A 118 4.18 -6.70 14.27
C TRP A 118 4.79 -5.49 14.98
N TYR A 119 5.59 -5.73 16.03
CA TYR A 119 6.20 -4.67 16.80
C TYR A 119 7.16 -3.80 15.97
N TRP A 120 8.06 -4.47 15.21
CA TRP A 120 9.00 -3.77 14.35
C TRP A 120 8.29 -3.03 13.20
N ILE A 121 7.27 -3.62 12.62
CA ILE A 121 6.46 -3.01 11.56
C ILE A 121 5.78 -1.75 12.07
N MET A 122 5.17 -1.79 13.25
CA MET A 122 4.56 -0.63 13.89
C MET A 122 5.58 0.44 14.27
N LEU A 123 6.74 0.05 14.81
CA LEU A 123 7.81 0.99 15.12
C LEU A 123 8.29 1.72 13.86
N VAL A 124 8.55 0.98 12.77
CA VAL A 124 8.93 1.58 11.48
C VAL A 124 7.83 2.51 10.97
N GLY A 125 6.56 2.10 11.02
CA GLY A 125 5.42 2.93 10.62
C GLY A 125 5.35 4.25 11.39
N ALA A 126 5.48 4.19 12.73
CA ALA A 126 5.46 5.38 13.57
C ALA A 126 6.68 6.29 13.33
N CYS A 127 7.88 5.73 13.19
CA CYS A 127 9.10 6.48 12.88
C CYS A 127 9.01 7.18 11.52
N VAL A 128 8.56 6.46 10.48
CA VAL A 128 8.37 7.02 9.14
C VAL A 128 7.33 8.12 9.15
N SER A 129 6.23 7.96 9.91
CA SER A 129 5.21 9.01 10.10
C SER A 129 5.80 10.26 10.74
N GLY A 130 6.56 10.10 11.84
CA GLY A 130 7.22 11.22 12.50
C GLY A 130 8.21 11.95 11.58
N LEU A 131 9.02 11.20 10.83
CA LEU A 131 9.96 11.77 9.87
C LEU A 131 9.24 12.50 8.72
N ALA A 132 8.15 11.93 8.20
CA ALA A 132 7.36 12.56 7.15
C ALA A 132 6.72 13.87 7.64
N GLN A 133 6.12 13.88 8.82
CA GLN A 133 5.55 15.09 9.45
C GLN A 133 6.63 16.15 9.73
N PHE A 134 7.82 15.73 10.14
CA PHE A 134 8.95 16.65 10.31
C PHE A 134 9.40 17.23 8.96
N ALA A 135 9.51 16.39 7.92
CA ALA A 135 9.91 16.84 6.58
C ALA A 135 8.88 17.79 5.95
N LEU A 136 7.59 17.60 6.22
CA LEU A 136 6.52 18.51 5.73
C LEU A 136 6.69 19.94 6.23
N ARG A 137 7.34 20.18 7.37
CA ARG A 137 7.62 21.55 7.88
C ARG A 137 8.56 22.35 6.96
N PHE A 138 9.30 21.69 6.08
CA PHE A 138 10.23 22.33 5.14
C PHE A 138 9.67 22.45 3.72
N VAL A 139 8.42 22.05 3.53
CA VAL A 139 7.73 22.04 2.24
C VAL A 139 6.56 23.02 2.29
N ALA A 140 6.32 23.70 1.19
CA ALA A 140 5.16 24.59 1.07
C ALA A 140 3.86 23.80 1.22
N GLU A 141 3.06 24.16 2.22
CA GLU A 141 1.75 23.57 2.44
C GLU A 141 0.71 24.17 1.48
N PRO A 142 -0.25 23.37 1.00
CA PRO A 142 -1.39 23.89 0.28
C PRO A 142 -2.24 24.75 1.22
N LYS A 143 -2.67 25.92 0.75
CA LYS A 143 -3.45 26.90 1.54
C LYS A 143 -4.80 26.37 2.04
N SER A 144 -5.36 25.35 1.41
CA SER A 144 -6.56 24.62 1.83
C SER A 144 -6.61 23.27 1.13
N SER A 145 -7.04 22.24 1.83
CA SER A 145 -7.20 20.89 1.28
C SER A 145 -8.68 20.50 1.28
N PRO A 146 -9.18 19.74 0.29
CA PRO A 146 -10.51 19.14 0.40
C PRO A 146 -10.70 18.35 1.69
N LEU A 147 -9.63 17.78 2.21
CA LEU A 147 -9.60 17.06 3.48
C LEU A 147 -9.91 17.97 4.69
N ASP A 148 -9.50 19.23 4.65
CA ASP A 148 -9.72 20.19 5.74
C ASP A 148 -11.21 20.41 5.98
N GLN A 149 -12.03 20.39 4.92
CA GLN A 149 -13.48 20.55 5.04
C GLN A 149 -14.13 19.39 5.79
N VAL A 150 -13.68 18.15 5.57
CA VAL A 150 -14.17 16.97 6.31
C VAL A 150 -13.71 17.06 7.77
N LEU A 151 -12.46 17.46 8.00
CA LEU A 151 -11.87 17.53 9.33
C LEU A 151 -12.43 18.68 10.20
N ARG A 152 -13.13 19.67 9.63
CA ARG A 152 -13.74 20.79 10.40
C ARG A 152 -14.78 20.34 11.42
N THR A 153 -15.34 19.15 11.27
CA THR A 153 -16.33 18.61 12.20
C THR A 153 -15.77 17.41 12.95
N THR A 154 -16.13 17.27 14.23
CA THR A 154 -15.73 16.11 15.06
C THR A 154 -16.16 14.79 14.40
N HIS A 155 -17.38 14.71 13.84
CA HIS A 155 -17.86 13.52 13.13
C HIS A 155 -17.02 13.23 11.88
N GLY A 156 -16.71 14.25 11.09
CA GLY A 156 -15.84 14.11 9.91
C GLY A 156 -14.43 13.65 10.27
N ALA A 157 -13.86 14.16 11.36
CA ALA A 157 -12.55 13.74 11.86
C ALA A 157 -12.54 12.26 12.28
N TRP A 158 -13.58 11.79 12.99
CA TRP A 158 -13.72 10.37 13.34
C TRP A 158 -13.92 9.48 12.10
N LEU A 159 -14.77 9.91 11.17
CA LEU A 159 -14.99 9.19 9.91
C LEU A 159 -13.69 9.07 9.12
N MET A 160 -12.95 10.17 9.04
CA MET A 160 -11.65 10.22 8.34
C MET A 160 -10.59 9.36 9.03
N THR A 161 -10.57 9.34 10.37
CA THR A 161 -9.70 8.44 11.14
C THR A 161 -10.01 6.98 10.83
N GLY A 162 -11.27 6.59 10.90
CA GLY A 162 -11.67 5.20 10.59
C GLY A 162 -11.33 4.80 9.16
N PHE A 163 -11.65 5.66 8.20
CA PHE A 163 -11.33 5.44 6.78
C PHE A 163 -9.81 5.38 6.55
N GLY A 164 -9.08 6.39 7.03
CA GLY A 164 -7.64 6.54 6.77
C GLY A 164 -6.77 5.52 7.51
N VAL A 165 -7.22 4.98 8.66
CA VAL A 165 -6.44 3.99 9.42
C VAL A 165 -6.76 2.56 8.99
N LEU A 166 -8.01 2.27 8.58
CA LEU A 166 -8.43 0.89 8.31
C LEU A 166 -8.63 0.60 6.82
N LEU A 167 -9.55 1.31 6.19
CA LEU A 167 -10.04 0.94 4.86
C LEU A 167 -9.09 1.41 3.75
N ALA A 168 -8.56 2.62 3.84
CA ALA A 168 -7.64 3.14 2.84
C ALA A 168 -6.33 2.33 2.80
N PRO A 169 -5.61 2.10 3.92
CA PRO A 169 -4.41 1.26 3.91
C PRO A 169 -4.64 -0.15 3.38
N LEU A 170 -5.77 -0.77 3.75
CA LEU A 170 -6.12 -2.11 3.25
C LEU A 170 -6.23 -2.14 1.73
N THR A 171 -7.01 -1.22 1.17
CA THR A 171 -7.29 -1.19 -0.27
C THR A 171 -6.05 -0.78 -1.07
N GLU A 172 -5.32 0.22 -0.58
CA GLU A 172 -4.14 0.74 -1.24
C GLU A 172 -2.98 -0.25 -1.23
N GLU A 173 -2.72 -0.93 -0.11
CA GLU A 173 -1.67 -1.95 -0.07
C GLU A 173 -2.02 -3.17 -0.94
N ILE A 174 -3.29 -3.56 -1.01
CA ILE A 174 -3.72 -4.59 -1.96
C ILE A 174 -3.48 -4.12 -3.40
N ALA A 175 -3.89 -2.90 -3.75
CA ALA A 175 -3.71 -2.35 -5.09
C ALA A 175 -2.23 -2.26 -5.50
N PHE A 176 -1.41 -1.65 -4.66
CA PHE A 176 -0.02 -1.34 -5.01
C PHE A 176 0.96 -2.47 -4.68
N ARG A 177 0.84 -3.12 -3.52
CA ARG A 177 1.78 -4.17 -3.07
C ARG A 177 1.27 -5.57 -3.33
N GLY A 178 -0.06 -5.73 -3.42
CA GLY A 178 -0.67 -7.00 -3.81
C GLY A 178 -0.75 -7.21 -5.32
N PHE A 179 -0.99 -6.15 -6.11
CA PHE A 179 -1.15 -6.24 -7.56
C PHE A 179 -0.03 -5.57 -8.35
N LEU A 180 0.18 -4.27 -8.19
CA LEU A 180 1.06 -3.51 -9.10
C LEU A 180 2.53 -3.88 -8.94
N LEU A 181 3.05 -3.95 -7.72
CA LEU A 181 4.44 -4.26 -7.45
C LEU A 181 4.84 -5.64 -8.01
N PRO A 182 4.16 -6.77 -7.70
CA PRO A 182 4.51 -8.06 -8.29
C PRO A 182 4.30 -8.08 -9.80
N ALA A 183 3.28 -7.41 -10.34
CA ALA A 183 3.04 -7.33 -11.77
C ALA A 183 4.20 -6.66 -12.52
N LEU A 184 4.75 -5.57 -11.99
CA LEU A 184 5.91 -4.90 -12.55
C LEU A 184 7.19 -5.74 -12.42
N ALA A 185 7.37 -6.45 -11.30
CA ALA A 185 8.51 -7.35 -11.12
C ALA A 185 8.47 -8.52 -12.12
N ILE A 186 7.31 -9.16 -12.30
CA ILE A 186 7.08 -10.21 -13.31
C ILE A 186 7.38 -9.69 -14.72
N ALA A 187 6.89 -8.49 -15.06
CA ALA A 187 7.11 -7.89 -16.37
C ALA A 187 8.59 -7.61 -16.62
N TYR A 188 9.31 -7.08 -15.61
CA TYR A 188 10.73 -6.83 -15.70
C TYR A 188 11.51 -8.14 -15.93
N ASP A 189 11.28 -9.16 -15.09
CA ASP A 189 11.97 -10.45 -15.21
C ASP A 189 11.67 -11.13 -16.54
N TRP A 190 10.44 -11.01 -17.03
CA TRP A 190 10.06 -11.47 -18.38
C TRP A 190 10.84 -10.76 -19.47
N LEU A 191 10.96 -9.43 -19.41
CA LEU A 191 11.69 -8.64 -20.41
C LEU A 191 13.20 -8.90 -20.37
N ALA A 192 13.76 -9.10 -19.17
CA ALA A 192 15.18 -9.35 -18.94
C ALA A 192 15.61 -10.81 -19.21
N MET A 193 14.65 -11.73 -19.40
CA MET A 193 14.92 -13.14 -19.61
C MET A 193 15.65 -13.40 -20.94
N GLU A 194 16.63 -14.29 -20.94
CA GLU A 194 17.24 -14.79 -22.15
C GLU A 194 16.21 -15.51 -23.04
N ARG A 195 16.14 -15.15 -24.32
CA ARG A 195 15.19 -15.72 -25.28
C ARG A 195 15.66 -17.09 -25.84
N THR A 196 16.11 -17.97 -24.94
CA THR A 196 16.54 -19.35 -25.22
C THR A 196 15.59 -20.33 -24.54
N PRO A 197 15.50 -21.60 -25.01
CA PRO A 197 14.69 -22.62 -24.33
C PRO A 197 15.08 -22.78 -22.85
N ALA A 198 16.37 -22.71 -22.54
CA ALA A 198 16.88 -22.80 -21.16
C ALA A 198 16.45 -21.59 -20.31
N GLY A 199 16.52 -20.38 -20.88
CA GLY A 199 16.05 -19.17 -20.21
C GLY A 199 14.54 -19.22 -19.90
N LEU A 200 13.73 -19.69 -20.86
CA LEU A 200 12.29 -19.88 -20.67
C LEU A 200 11.99 -20.91 -19.57
N GLN A 201 12.68 -22.05 -19.60
CA GLN A 201 12.53 -23.09 -18.57
C GLN A 201 12.90 -22.56 -17.17
N LYS A 202 14.03 -21.83 -17.05
CA LYS A 202 14.43 -21.19 -15.80
C LYS A 202 13.38 -20.21 -15.29
N TRP A 203 12.82 -19.37 -16.16
CA TRP A 203 11.76 -18.43 -15.78
C TRP A 203 10.49 -19.15 -15.34
N GLN A 204 10.05 -20.18 -16.04
CA GLN A 204 8.86 -20.97 -15.70
C GLN A 204 9.00 -21.75 -14.39
N SER A 205 10.20 -22.15 -14.02
CA SER A 205 10.48 -22.89 -12.78
C SER A 205 10.74 -21.99 -11.55
N SER A 206 10.99 -20.68 -11.75
CA SER A 206 11.31 -19.75 -10.66
C SER A 206 10.07 -18.95 -10.24
N SER A 207 9.76 -19.01 -8.95
CA SER A 207 8.78 -18.11 -8.31
C SER A 207 9.43 -16.85 -7.70
N LEU A 208 10.76 -16.76 -7.69
CA LEU A 208 11.50 -15.67 -7.10
C LEU A 208 11.81 -14.58 -8.14
N HIS A 209 11.61 -13.34 -7.74
CA HIS A 209 11.97 -12.18 -8.56
C HIS A 209 13.45 -11.81 -8.38
N SER A 210 14.07 -11.32 -9.47
CA SER A 210 15.41 -10.76 -9.40
C SER A 210 15.44 -9.48 -8.55
N ARG A 211 16.59 -9.20 -7.94
CA ARG A 211 16.77 -7.96 -7.16
C ARG A 211 16.50 -6.72 -8.00
N ALA A 212 16.93 -6.73 -9.26
CA ALA A 212 16.69 -5.64 -10.21
C ALA A 212 15.20 -5.43 -10.47
N ALA A 213 14.43 -6.52 -10.64
CA ALA A 213 12.98 -6.47 -10.81
C ALA A 213 12.28 -5.87 -9.58
N LEU A 214 12.70 -6.26 -8.38
CA LEU A 214 12.11 -5.74 -7.13
C LEU A 214 12.43 -4.25 -6.92
N ILE A 215 13.64 -3.80 -7.24
CA ILE A 215 14.02 -2.38 -7.20
C ILE A 215 13.20 -1.60 -8.23
N PHE A 216 13.17 -2.06 -9.47
CA PHE A 216 12.36 -1.46 -10.53
C PHE A 216 10.89 -1.36 -10.13
N ALA A 217 10.30 -2.44 -9.68
CA ALA A 217 8.90 -2.49 -9.28
C ALA A 217 8.60 -1.54 -8.11
N SER A 218 9.50 -1.44 -7.12
CA SER A 218 9.35 -0.52 -5.99
C SER A 218 9.34 0.95 -6.43
N ILE A 219 10.30 1.33 -7.29
CA ILE A 219 10.40 2.70 -7.82
C ILE A 219 9.15 3.04 -8.62
N PHE A 220 8.77 2.20 -9.58
CA PHE A 220 7.69 2.51 -10.52
C PHE A 220 6.29 2.33 -9.94
N SER A 221 6.07 1.43 -8.95
CA SER A 221 4.78 1.35 -8.26
C SER A 221 4.56 2.50 -7.27
N SER A 222 5.64 3.10 -6.75
CA SER A 222 5.55 4.23 -5.81
C SER A 222 5.17 5.55 -6.49
N ILE A 223 5.42 5.71 -7.80
CA ILE A 223 5.03 6.90 -8.56
C ILE A 223 3.50 7.07 -8.57
N PRO A 224 2.70 6.11 -9.10
CA PRO A 224 1.24 6.27 -9.11
C PRO A 224 0.65 6.27 -7.69
N PHE A 225 1.28 5.61 -6.72
CA PHE A 225 0.86 5.72 -5.31
C PHE A 225 0.94 7.18 -4.82
N ALA A 226 2.03 7.89 -5.04
CA ALA A 226 2.14 9.29 -4.65
C ALA A 226 1.18 10.18 -5.47
N LEU A 227 1.08 9.96 -6.78
CA LEU A 227 0.26 10.76 -7.67
C LEU A 227 -1.25 10.63 -7.40
N MET A 228 -1.74 9.50 -6.89
CA MET A 228 -3.15 9.38 -6.51
C MET A 228 -3.57 10.38 -5.42
N HIS A 229 -2.61 10.87 -4.61
CA HIS A 229 -2.84 11.88 -3.58
C HIS A 229 -2.71 13.32 -4.09
N ALA A 230 -2.39 13.52 -5.39
CA ALA A 230 -2.11 14.86 -5.93
C ALA A 230 -3.29 15.82 -5.76
N GLY A 231 -4.52 15.36 -5.97
CA GLY A 231 -5.73 16.17 -5.77
C GLY A 231 -5.94 16.56 -4.30
N GLN A 232 -5.68 15.66 -3.37
CA GLN A 232 -5.81 15.92 -1.93
C GLN A 232 -4.76 16.91 -1.43
N LEU A 233 -3.56 16.86 -2.00
CA LEU A 233 -2.43 17.73 -1.66
C LEU A 233 -2.31 18.95 -2.60
N GLN A 234 -3.32 19.24 -3.42
CA GLN A 234 -3.33 20.35 -4.36
C GLN A 234 -2.04 20.48 -5.18
N HIS A 235 -1.51 19.34 -5.61
CA HIS A 235 -0.27 19.25 -6.39
C HIS A 235 0.97 19.84 -5.69
N ALA A 236 1.02 19.83 -4.35
CA ALA A 236 2.21 20.19 -3.58
C ALA A 236 3.31 19.14 -3.82
N TRP A 237 4.18 19.38 -4.81
CA TRP A 237 5.19 18.43 -5.29
C TRP A 237 6.13 17.93 -4.19
N GLY A 238 6.47 18.78 -3.23
CA GLY A 238 7.30 18.38 -2.10
C GLY A 238 6.61 17.36 -1.19
N ALA A 239 5.32 17.56 -0.89
CA ALA A 239 4.52 16.61 -0.11
C ALA A 239 4.34 15.28 -0.88
N LEU A 240 4.13 15.34 -2.21
CA LEU A 240 4.09 14.15 -3.07
C LEU A 240 5.42 13.41 -3.08
N GLY A 241 6.55 14.11 -3.06
CA GLY A 241 7.88 13.52 -2.93
C GLY A 241 8.07 12.78 -1.60
N ILE A 242 7.53 13.31 -0.50
CA ILE A 242 7.53 12.64 0.81
C ILE A 242 6.67 11.38 0.75
N LEU A 243 5.46 11.43 0.18
CA LEU A 243 4.61 10.25 0.01
C LEU A 243 5.25 9.19 -0.90
N TYR A 244 5.97 9.61 -1.93
CA TYR A 244 6.77 8.70 -2.75
C TYR A 244 7.81 7.97 -1.92
N ALA A 245 8.56 8.68 -1.05
CA ALA A 245 9.54 8.06 -0.15
C ALA A 245 8.87 7.10 0.86
N VAL A 246 7.72 7.47 1.44
CA VAL A 246 6.91 6.58 2.30
C VAL A 246 6.51 5.31 1.54
N SER A 247 6.08 5.45 0.30
CA SER A 247 5.70 4.33 -0.57
C SER A 247 6.87 3.37 -0.84
N LEU A 248 8.09 3.89 -1.01
CA LEU A 248 9.29 3.05 -1.13
C LEU A 248 9.55 2.23 0.13
N VAL A 249 9.36 2.83 1.32
CA VAL A 249 9.52 2.08 2.59
C VAL A 249 8.43 1.02 2.75
N LEU A 250 7.18 1.30 2.39
CA LEU A 250 6.10 0.30 2.35
C LEU A 250 6.45 -0.87 1.42
N SER A 251 6.97 -0.58 0.22
CA SER A 251 7.44 -1.60 -0.72
C SER A 251 8.60 -2.43 -0.15
N PHE A 252 9.54 -1.80 0.54
CA PHE A 252 10.62 -2.49 1.23
C PHE A 252 10.11 -3.44 2.31
N VAL A 253 9.18 -3.00 3.18
CA VAL A 253 8.57 -3.86 4.21
C VAL A 253 7.84 -5.02 3.57
N ARG A 254 7.05 -4.77 2.51
CA ARG A 254 6.35 -5.82 1.74
C ARG A 254 7.32 -6.89 1.20
N ILE A 255 8.43 -6.47 0.60
CA ILE A 255 9.44 -7.37 0.04
C ILE A 255 10.15 -8.14 1.15
N ARG A 256 10.57 -7.47 2.24
CA ARG A 256 11.30 -8.08 3.35
C ARG A 256 10.48 -9.11 4.12
N THR A 257 9.17 -8.91 4.22
CA THR A 257 8.28 -9.80 4.96
C THR A 257 7.54 -10.79 4.07
N ASN A 258 7.63 -10.63 2.77
CA ASN A 258 6.79 -11.33 1.78
C ASN A 258 5.32 -11.32 2.17
N SER A 259 4.80 -10.13 2.58
CA SER A 259 3.48 -10.00 3.17
C SER A 259 2.82 -8.66 2.85
N VAL A 260 1.68 -8.70 2.15
CA VAL A 260 0.80 -7.54 1.99
C VAL A 260 0.21 -7.12 3.34
N ALA A 261 -0.13 -8.07 4.21
CA ALA A 261 -0.64 -7.78 5.55
C ALA A 261 0.35 -6.97 6.40
N ALA A 262 1.67 -7.18 6.22
CA ALA A 262 2.71 -6.37 6.88
C ALA A 262 2.73 -4.93 6.35
N GLY A 263 2.56 -4.75 5.03
CA GLY A 263 2.39 -3.43 4.42
C GLY A 263 1.17 -2.70 4.98
N VAL A 264 0.02 -3.37 5.04
CA VAL A 264 -1.22 -2.82 5.64
C VAL A 264 -1.00 -2.40 7.10
N LEU A 265 -0.36 -3.24 7.91
CA LEU A 265 -0.09 -2.92 9.31
C LEU A 265 0.82 -1.68 9.44
N MET A 266 1.89 -1.61 8.64
CA MET A 266 2.79 -0.46 8.64
C MET A 266 2.05 0.83 8.21
N HIS A 267 1.31 0.77 7.11
CA HIS A 267 0.57 1.91 6.57
C HIS A 267 -0.52 2.39 7.55
N ALA A 268 -1.29 1.45 8.11
CA ALA A 268 -2.28 1.77 9.15
C ALA A 268 -1.63 2.44 10.36
N THR A 269 -0.44 1.98 10.80
CA THR A 269 0.29 2.60 11.91
C THR A 269 0.82 3.98 11.54
N TYR A 270 1.33 4.15 10.32
CA TYR A 270 1.74 5.46 9.79
C TYR A 270 0.58 6.46 9.88
N ASN A 271 -0.59 6.12 9.36
CA ASN A 271 -1.76 6.98 9.39
C ASN A 271 -2.30 7.17 10.81
N LEU A 272 -2.34 6.11 11.63
CA LEU A 272 -2.75 6.19 13.04
C LEU A 272 -1.90 7.21 13.81
N THR A 273 -0.58 7.23 13.58
CA THR A 273 0.31 8.20 14.23
C THR A 273 -0.07 9.63 13.89
N VAL A 274 -0.41 9.92 12.62
CA VAL A 274 -0.92 11.25 12.20
C VAL A 274 -2.20 11.59 12.95
N PHE A 275 -3.18 10.68 12.97
CA PHE A 275 -4.47 10.94 13.63
C PHE A 275 -4.36 11.02 15.16
N VAL A 276 -3.45 10.28 15.78
CA VAL A 276 -3.18 10.41 17.23
C VAL A 276 -2.59 11.77 17.56
N VAL A 277 -1.64 12.28 16.78
CA VAL A 277 -1.10 13.63 16.96
C VAL A 277 -2.21 14.67 16.80
N LEU A 278 -3.03 14.55 15.77
CA LEU A 278 -4.17 15.43 15.54
C LEU A 278 -5.19 15.36 16.70
N PHE A 279 -5.54 14.16 17.15
CA PHE A 279 -6.48 13.93 18.26
C PHE A 279 -6.02 14.59 19.56
N ILE A 280 -4.74 14.41 19.92
CA ILE A 280 -4.17 15.01 21.13
C ILE A 280 -4.11 16.54 20.98
N GLY A 281 -3.65 17.05 19.86
CA GLY A 281 -3.47 18.47 19.61
C GLY A 281 -4.79 19.26 19.56
N THR A 282 -5.92 18.58 19.22
CA THR A 282 -7.26 19.20 19.11
C THR A 282 -8.17 18.90 20.30
N ASP A 283 -7.64 18.31 21.38
CA ASP A 283 -8.44 17.88 22.54
C ASP A 283 -9.62 16.97 22.14
N GLY A 284 -9.28 15.87 21.46
CA GLY A 284 -10.28 14.87 21.05
C GLY A 284 -11.13 15.32 19.85
N TYR A 285 -10.55 16.03 18.88
CA TYR A 285 -11.22 16.63 17.72
C TYR A 285 -12.24 17.71 18.04
N ARG A 286 -12.18 18.31 19.26
CA ARG A 286 -13.10 19.38 19.67
C ARG A 286 -12.66 20.75 19.18
N HIS A 287 -11.36 20.94 18.95
CA HIS A 287 -10.71 22.20 18.59
C HIS A 287 -9.92 22.08 17.29
N MET A 288 -10.62 21.67 16.22
CA MET A 288 -10.00 21.50 14.90
C MET A 288 -9.49 22.82 14.30
N GLU A 289 -10.05 23.95 14.71
CA GLU A 289 -9.61 25.30 14.31
C GLU A 289 -8.14 25.59 14.66
N LYS A 290 -7.54 24.86 15.59
CA LYS A 290 -6.11 25.01 15.94
C LYS A 290 -5.16 24.48 14.84
N PHE A 291 -5.66 23.64 13.94
CA PHE A 291 -4.88 22.98 12.90
C PHE A 291 -5.32 23.34 11.48
N LEU A 292 -6.53 23.87 11.34
CA LEU A 292 -7.09 24.25 10.04
C LEU A 292 -6.93 25.78 9.90
N HIS A 293 -6.17 26.18 8.90
CA HIS A 293 -5.90 27.59 8.57
C HIS A 293 -6.96 28.18 7.64
#